data_cbc5b12b1494beb72a5b945f8e4df15f
#
_entry.id   cbc5b12b1494beb72a5b945f8e4df15f
#
_cell.length_a   1.000
_cell.length_b   1.000
_cell.length_c   1.000
_cell.angle_alpha   90.00
_cell.angle_beta   90.00
_cell.angle_gamma   90.00
#
_symmetry.space_group_name_H-M   'P 1'
#
loop_
_entity.id
_entity.type
_entity.pdbx_description
1 polymer ?
#
loop_
_entity_poly.entity_id
_entity_poly.type
_entity_poly.pdbx_seq_one_letter_code
_entity_poly.pdbx_strand_id
1 'polypeptide(L)'
;IQSYHHKCIGGYSPVKLQRYQDLIDRYITDEIYDVYDVVENAATIQDVEAALPELKVVSMLNGKYIILGENYSPVVNSYAYGNAWFVSDFVAAATPDEEIALLEGTDLRTTAVIGADFQDAVKNVQTEEMTFDMPRISLTHYAPNELRYSFRTGSDRAAIFSEIYYPK
;
A
#
# COMPACT_ATOMS: atom_id res chain seq x y z
N ILE A 1 6.68 -17.19 -15.40
CA ILE A 1 5.60 -16.19 -15.28
C ILE A 1 5.37 -15.97 -13.79
N GLN A 2 5.84 -14.83 -13.28
CA GLN A 2 5.85 -14.49 -11.84
C GLN A 2 4.45 -14.55 -11.21
N SER A 3 3.44 -14.03 -11.91
CA SER A 3 2.06 -13.96 -11.44
C SER A 3 1.37 -15.33 -11.26
N TYR A 4 1.96 -16.40 -11.77
CA TYR A 4 1.39 -17.75 -11.61
C TYR A 4 1.72 -18.37 -10.24
N HIS A 5 2.87 -18.03 -9.69
CA HIS A 5 3.36 -18.61 -8.42
C HIS A 5 3.35 -17.63 -7.25
N HIS A 6 3.23 -16.34 -7.53
CA HIS A 6 3.30 -15.28 -6.53
C HIS A 6 2.20 -14.25 -6.74
N LYS A 7 1.74 -13.67 -5.65
CA LYS A 7 0.89 -12.47 -5.71
C LYS A 7 1.73 -11.33 -6.28
N CYS A 8 1.24 -10.71 -7.33
CA CYS A 8 1.89 -9.59 -8.00
C CYS A 8 0.99 -8.37 -8.02
N ILE A 9 1.55 -7.20 -7.72
CA ILE A 9 0.85 -5.92 -7.83
C ILE A 9 0.41 -5.67 -9.28
N GLY A 10 1.28 -5.93 -10.27
CA GLY A 10 0.98 -5.71 -11.68
C GLY A 10 -0.09 -6.64 -12.26
N GLY A 11 -0.12 -7.91 -11.82
CA GLY A 11 -1.03 -8.94 -12.36
C GLY A 11 -0.97 -9.11 -13.88
N TYR A 12 -1.56 -10.17 -14.41
CA TYR A 12 -1.69 -10.39 -15.86
C TYR A 12 -3.15 -10.31 -16.32
N SER A 13 -4.06 -9.74 -15.55
CA SER A 13 -5.44 -9.66 -16.00
C SER A 13 -5.61 -8.56 -17.06
N PRO A 14 -6.17 -8.88 -18.24
CA PRO A 14 -6.52 -7.85 -19.22
C PRO A 14 -7.73 -7.02 -18.76
N VAL A 15 -8.47 -7.49 -17.77
CA VAL A 15 -9.60 -6.79 -17.17
C VAL A 15 -9.20 -6.35 -15.77
N LYS A 16 -8.92 -5.06 -15.61
CA LYS A 16 -8.63 -4.43 -14.33
C LYS A 16 -9.71 -3.41 -14.00
N LEU A 17 -9.93 -3.17 -12.70
CA LEU A 17 -10.72 -2.01 -12.29
C LEU A 17 -10.04 -0.73 -12.80
N GLN A 18 -10.80 0.20 -13.36
CA GLN A 18 -10.26 1.46 -13.88
C GLN A 18 -9.43 2.19 -12.81
N ARG A 19 -9.96 2.32 -11.60
CA ARG A 19 -9.24 2.94 -10.46
C ARG A 19 -7.86 2.30 -10.20
N TYR A 20 -7.75 0.99 -10.39
CA TYR A 20 -6.47 0.30 -10.20
C TYR A 20 -5.53 0.53 -11.39
N GLN A 21 -6.05 0.60 -12.60
CA GLN A 21 -5.27 0.98 -13.77
C GLN A 21 -4.71 2.40 -13.64
N ASP A 22 -5.55 3.34 -13.18
CA ASP A 22 -5.13 4.73 -12.94
C ASP A 22 -4.00 4.80 -11.88
N LEU A 23 -4.06 3.94 -10.86
CA LEU A 23 -3.01 3.85 -9.84
C LEU A 23 -1.70 3.29 -10.43
N ILE A 24 -1.80 2.29 -11.32
CA ILE A 24 -0.63 1.75 -12.02
C ILE A 24 0.01 2.82 -12.89
N ASP A 25 -0.78 3.51 -13.71
CA ASP A 25 -0.30 4.45 -14.70
C ASP A 25 0.27 5.73 -14.05
N ARG A 26 -0.24 6.12 -12.89
CA ARG A 26 0.11 7.37 -12.25
C ARG A 26 1.22 7.27 -11.21
N TYR A 27 1.40 6.09 -10.60
CA TYR A 27 2.35 5.92 -9.50
C TYR A 27 3.18 4.64 -9.61
N ILE A 28 2.55 3.47 -9.74
CA ILE A 28 3.27 2.21 -9.60
C ILE A 28 4.34 2.07 -10.69
N THR A 29 4.02 2.49 -11.91
CA THR A 29 4.94 2.43 -13.05
C THR A 29 6.18 3.27 -12.78
N ASP A 30 5.99 4.53 -12.37
CA ASP A 30 7.08 5.46 -12.11
C ASP A 30 7.92 5.01 -10.91
N GLU A 31 7.27 4.62 -9.79
CA GLU A 31 7.99 4.09 -8.61
C GLU A 31 8.87 2.86 -8.95
N ILE A 32 8.40 1.99 -9.84
CA ILE A 32 9.19 0.82 -10.27
C ILE A 32 10.33 1.22 -11.21
N TYR A 33 10.13 2.18 -12.11
CA TYR A 33 11.20 2.69 -12.97
C TYR A 33 12.29 3.40 -12.15
N ASP A 34 11.93 4.17 -11.14
CA ASP A 34 12.88 4.82 -10.24
C ASP A 34 13.79 3.79 -9.55
N VAL A 35 13.22 2.64 -9.12
CA VAL A 35 14.04 1.55 -8.57
C VAL A 35 14.98 0.96 -9.61
N TYR A 36 14.52 0.75 -10.84
CA TYR A 36 15.39 0.26 -11.91
C TYR A 36 16.55 1.22 -12.17
N ASP A 37 16.27 2.50 -12.30
CA ASP A 37 17.29 3.53 -12.53
C ASP A 37 18.32 3.57 -11.39
N VAL A 38 17.84 3.48 -10.14
CA VAL A 38 18.74 3.41 -8.98
C VAL A 38 19.59 2.15 -9.04
N VAL A 39 19.02 0.99 -9.31
CA VAL A 39 19.76 -0.28 -9.34
C VAL A 39 20.80 -0.33 -10.47
N GLU A 40 20.50 0.23 -11.63
CA GLU A 40 21.44 0.31 -12.74
C GLU A 40 22.65 1.22 -12.42
N ASN A 41 22.47 2.24 -11.58
CA ASN A 41 23.48 3.22 -11.23
C ASN A 41 24.06 3.03 -9.81
N ALA A 42 23.50 2.13 -9.01
CA ALA A 42 23.94 1.91 -7.63
C ALA A 42 25.35 1.30 -7.57
N ALA A 43 26.21 1.88 -6.77
CA ALA A 43 27.51 1.32 -6.47
C ALA A 43 27.43 0.29 -5.33
N THR A 44 26.42 0.41 -4.46
CA THR A 44 26.23 -0.41 -3.27
C THR A 44 24.76 -0.77 -3.04
N ILE A 45 24.49 -1.78 -2.23
CA ILE A 45 23.12 -2.15 -1.83
C ILE A 45 22.46 -1.03 -1.01
N GLN A 46 23.25 -0.23 -0.28
CA GLN A 46 22.77 0.90 0.50
C GLN A 46 22.16 1.99 -0.39
N ASP A 47 22.68 2.18 -1.61
CA ASP A 47 22.10 3.13 -2.57
C ASP A 47 20.69 2.70 -2.98
N VAL A 48 20.47 1.38 -3.16
CA VAL A 48 19.16 0.81 -3.47
C VAL A 48 18.22 0.94 -2.27
N GLU A 49 18.69 0.62 -1.07
CA GLU A 49 17.89 0.72 0.16
C GLU A 49 17.45 2.16 0.43
N ALA A 50 18.26 3.15 0.08
CA ALA A 50 17.95 4.57 0.25
C ALA A 50 16.79 5.05 -0.65
N ALA A 51 16.53 4.39 -1.76
CA ALA A 51 15.41 4.72 -2.66
C ALA A 51 14.07 4.10 -2.22
N LEU A 52 14.08 3.06 -1.40
CA LEU A 52 12.87 2.34 -1.02
C LEU A 52 11.82 3.19 -0.28
N PRO A 53 12.17 4.19 0.57
CA PRO A 53 11.19 5.06 1.23
C PRO A 53 10.27 5.82 0.26
N GLU A 54 10.72 6.09 -0.95
CA GLU A 54 9.97 6.82 -1.96
C GLU A 54 8.89 5.96 -2.65
N LEU A 55 8.94 4.65 -2.46
CA LEU A 55 7.94 3.70 -3.00
C LEU A 55 6.66 3.72 -2.15
N LYS A 56 5.94 4.83 -2.13
CA LYS A 56 4.78 5.04 -1.26
C LYS A 56 3.60 4.14 -1.62
N VAL A 57 3.23 4.13 -2.91
CA VAL A 57 2.07 3.37 -3.39
C VAL A 57 2.38 1.87 -3.44
N VAL A 58 3.57 1.48 -3.88
CA VAL A 58 4.02 0.09 -3.83
C VAL A 58 4.05 -0.43 -2.39
N SER A 59 4.50 0.39 -1.42
CA SER A 59 4.51 0.03 0.00
C SER A 59 3.10 -0.08 0.59
N MET A 60 2.18 0.82 0.22
CA MET A 60 0.76 0.75 0.59
C MET A 60 0.09 -0.53 0.09
N LEU A 61 0.43 -0.98 -1.12
CA LEU A 61 -0.05 -2.23 -1.70
C LEU A 61 0.70 -3.47 -1.19
N ASN A 62 1.51 -3.32 -0.14
CA ASN A 62 2.32 -4.39 0.43
C ASN A 62 3.31 -5.03 -0.55
N GLY A 63 3.87 -4.25 -1.46
CA GLY A 63 4.95 -4.64 -2.37
C GLY A 63 6.24 -4.92 -1.62
N LYS A 64 6.34 -6.12 -1.05
CA LYS A 64 7.43 -6.51 -0.16
C LYS A 64 8.70 -6.93 -0.88
N TYR A 65 8.57 -7.45 -2.09
CA TYR A 65 9.70 -7.92 -2.89
C TYR A 65 9.66 -7.29 -4.27
N ILE A 66 10.79 -6.72 -4.68
CA ILE A 66 10.99 -6.15 -6.01
C ILE A 66 11.91 -7.09 -6.77
N ILE A 67 11.39 -7.68 -7.86
CA ILE A 67 12.12 -8.64 -8.70
C ILE A 67 12.61 -7.90 -9.93
N LEU A 68 13.91 -7.68 -9.99
CA LEU A 68 14.56 -6.89 -11.04
C LEU A 68 14.89 -7.73 -12.29
N GLY A 69 14.89 -9.05 -12.17
CA GLY A 69 15.19 -9.98 -13.27
C GLY A 69 15.63 -11.36 -12.78
N GLU A 70 15.83 -12.29 -13.70
CA GLU A 70 16.16 -13.69 -13.38
C GLU A 70 17.53 -13.85 -12.71
N ASN A 71 18.45 -12.92 -12.99
CA ASN A 71 19.85 -13.01 -12.52
C ASN A 71 20.11 -12.18 -11.26
N TYR A 72 19.10 -11.53 -10.71
CA TYR A 72 19.24 -10.68 -9.53
C TYR A 72 18.47 -11.25 -8.35
N SER A 73 19.05 -11.17 -7.16
CA SER A 73 18.28 -11.42 -5.94
C SER A 73 17.18 -10.38 -5.78
N PRO A 74 15.98 -10.78 -5.35
CA PRO A 74 14.92 -9.81 -5.08
C PRO A 74 15.35 -8.79 -4.03
N VAL A 75 15.06 -7.52 -4.27
CA VAL A 75 15.22 -6.46 -3.27
C VAL A 75 14.06 -6.55 -2.28
N VAL A 76 14.38 -6.53 -0.99
CA VAL A 76 13.36 -6.54 0.07
C VAL A 76 12.97 -5.11 0.40
N ASN A 77 11.70 -4.76 0.15
CA ASN A 77 11.14 -3.48 0.59
C ASN A 77 10.74 -3.57 2.07
N SER A 78 11.60 -3.09 2.96
CA SER A 78 11.36 -3.03 4.40
C SER A 78 10.31 -1.98 4.80
N TYR A 79 9.93 -1.09 3.88
CA TYR A 79 8.92 -0.05 4.07
C TYR A 79 7.50 -0.49 3.70
N ALA A 80 7.29 -1.70 3.17
CA ALA A 80 5.96 -2.23 2.90
C ALA A 80 5.09 -2.21 4.17
N TYR A 81 3.83 -1.74 4.05
CA TYR A 81 2.96 -1.50 5.20
C TYR A 81 2.36 -2.79 5.80
N GLY A 82 2.50 -3.91 5.11
CA GLY A 82 1.90 -5.18 5.49
C GLY A 82 0.48 -5.36 4.91
N ASN A 83 -0.20 -6.42 5.36
CA ASN A 83 -1.54 -6.73 4.85
C ASN A 83 -2.62 -5.78 5.40
N ALA A 84 -2.37 -5.15 6.54
CA ALA A 84 -3.23 -4.14 7.13
C ALA A 84 -2.45 -3.31 8.13
N TRP A 85 -2.85 -2.05 8.33
CA TRP A 85 -2.29 -1.15 9.35
C TRP A 85 -3.36 -0.18 9.84
N PHE A 86 -3.14 0.41 11.01
CA PHE A 86 -3.99 1.47 11.56
C PHE A 86 -3.49 2.84 11.11
N VAL A 87 -4.43 3.74 10.87
CA VAL A 87 -4.16 5.16 10.60
C VAL A 87 -4.68 6.04 11.71
N SER A 88 -4.06 7.21 11.86
CA SER A 88 -4.43 8.23 12.85
C SER A 88 -5.17 9.42 12.25
N ASP A 89 -5.05 9.61 10.94
CA ASP A 89 -5.59 10.79 10.26
C ASP A 89 -6.33 10.44 8.98
N PHE A 90 -7.16 11.39 8.51
CA PHE A 90 -7.98 11.26 7.32
C PHE A 90 -7.93 12.52 6.48
N VAL A 91 -7.77 12.36 5.17
CA VAL A 91 -7.94 13.40 4.18
C VAL A 91 -9.12 13.03 3.29
N ALA A 92 -10.12 13.90 3.24
CA ALA A 92 -11.32 13.69 2.43
C ALA A 92 -11.07 14.08 0.99
N ALA A 93 -11.51 13.25 0.05
CA ALA A 93 -11.55 13.51 -1.37
C ALA A 93 -13.00 13.59 -1.86
N ALA A 94 -13.33 14.61 -2.63
CA ALA A 94 -14.69 14.80 -3.16
C ALA A 94 -14.92 14.01 -4.46
N THR A 95 -13.85 13.71 -5.20
CA THR A 95 -13.90 13.01 -6.48
C THR A 95 -12.83 11.92 -6.57
N PRO A 96 -13.00 10.90 -7.45
CA PRO A 96 -11.97 9.90 -7.69
C PRO A 96 -10.62 10.49 -8.18
N ASP A 97 -10.67 11.57 -8.97
CA ASP A 97 -9.45 12.24 -9.44
C ASP A 97 -8.71 12.94 -8.30
N GLU A 98 -9.44 13.52 -7.36
CA GLU A 98 -8.85 14.11 -6.15
C GLU A 98 -8.32 13.03 -5.23
N GLU A 99 -9.03 11.91 -5.07
CA GLU A 99 -8.60 10.77 -4.26
C GLU A 99 -7.22 10.24 -4.71
N ILE A 100 -7.04 10.05 -6.01
CA ILE A 100 -5.75 9.60 -6.54
C ILE A 100 -4.67 10.68 -6.46
N ALA A 101 -5.01 11.96 -6.67
CA ALA A 101 -4.04 13.06 -6.61
C ALA A 101 -3.50 13.30 -5.20
N LEU A 102 -4.31 13.11 -4.17
CA LEU A 102 -3.92 13.29 -2.78
C LEU A 102 -2.90 12.25 -2.28
N LEU A 103 -2.76 11.11 -2.96
CA LEU A 103 -1.76 10.09 -2.57
C LEU A 103 -0.33 10.62 -2.61
N GLU A 104 -0.01 11.52 -3.54
CA GLU A 104 1.35 12.07 -3.72
C GLU A 104 1.82 12.83 -2.47
N GLY A 105 0.97 13.72 -1.95
CA GLY A 105 1.29 14.61 -0.85
C GLY A 105 0.99 14.06 0.55
N THR A 106 0.41 12.85 0.64
CA THR A 106 -0.06 12.27 1.90
C THR A 106 0.94 11.25 2.43
N ASP A 107 1.21 11.29 3.75
CA ASP A 107 1.87 10.17 4.43
C ASP A 107 0.88 9.02 4.60
N LEU A 108 0.85 8.11 3.64
CA LEU A 108 -0.09 6.98 3.58
C LEU A 108 0.11 5.96 4.72
N ARG A 109 1.20 6.08 5.49
CA ARG A 109 1.45 5.23 6.66
C ARG A 109 0.57 5.62 7.84
N THR A 110 0.31 6.91 7.98
CA THR A 110 -0.42 7.49 9.12
C THR A 110 -1.77 8.05 8.73
N THR A 111 -1.96 8.41 7.45
CA THR A 111 -3.13 9.13 6.95
C THR A 111 -3.81 8.36 5.83
N ALA A 112 -5.12 8.17 5.93
CA ALA A 112 -5.92 7.59 4.87
C ALA A 112 -6.57 8.68 4.01
N VAL A 113 -6.48 8.53 2.69
CA VAL A 113 -7.30 9.30 1.75
C VAL A 113 -8.66 8.62 1.63
N ILE A 114 -9.74 9.36 1.94
CA ILE A 114 -11.10 8.82 2.05
C ILE A 114 -11.97 9.43 0.96
N GLY A 115 -12.42 8.59 0.02
CA GLY A 115 -13.38 8.99 -1.00
C GLY A 115 -14.76 9.33 -0.42
N ALA A 116 -15.55 10.10 -1.15
CA ALA A 116 -16.83 10.64 -0.71
C ALA A 116 -17.78 9.58 -0.14
N ASP A 117 -17.79 8.37 -0.73
CA ASP A 117 -18.68 7.26 -0.33
C ASP A 117 -18.37 6.70 1.07
N PHE A 118 -17.17 6.93 1.59
CA PHE A 118 -16.68 6.35 2.85
C PHE A 118 -16.48 7.37 3.97
N GLN A 119 -16.67 8.66 3.74
CA GLN A 119 -16.45 9.72 4.73
C GLN A 119 -17.32 9.56 5.97
N ASP A 120 -18.56 9.11 5.82
CA ASP A 120 -19.47 8.86 6.94
C ASP A 120 -18.98 7.73 7.86
N ALA A 121 -18.25 6.77 7.35
CA ALA A 121 -17.73 5.66 8.15
C ALA A 121 -16.63 6.07 9.12
N VAL A 122 -15.90 7.13 8.82
CA VAL A 122 -14.75 7.58 9.63
C VAL A 122 -15.02 8.83 10.47
N LYS A 123 -16.14 9.51 10.30
CA LYS A 123 -16.41 10.79 10.95
C LYS A 123 -16.46 10.76 12.50
N ASN A 124 -16.69 9.58 13.06
CA ASN A 124 -16.73 9.39 14.52
C ASN A 124 -15.47 8.69 15.07
N VAL A 125 -14.53 8.35 14.20
CA VAL A 125 -13.26 7.76 14.63
C VAL A 125 -12.42 8.88 15.22
N GLN A 126 -12.07 8.75 16.50
CA GLN A 126 -11.21 9.73 17.16
C GLN A 126 -9.77 9.54 16.68
N THR A 127 -9.18 10.63 16.22
CA THR A 127 -7.75 10.69 15.89
C THR A 127 -7.00 10.97 17.21
N GLU A 128 -6.64 9.94 17.93
CA GLU A 128 -5.80 10.07 19.12
C GLU A 128 -4.35 9.78 18.77
N GLU A 129 -3.43 10.58 19.31
CA GLU A 129 -2.01 10.25 19.29
C GLU A 129 -1.77 8.83 19.81
N MET A 130 -0.84 8.12 19.20
CA MET A 130 -0.45 6.77 19.59
C MET A 130 0.10 6.79 21.03
N THR A 131 -0.74 6.45 21.99
CA THR A 131 -0.34 6.23 23.36
C THR A 131 0.47 4.93 23.50
N PHE A 132 1.01 4.68 24.68
CA PHE A 132 1.96 3.61 25.04
C PHE A 132 1.63 2.20 24.55
N ASP A 133 0.39 1.90 24.17
CA ASP A 133 -0.03 0.60 23.62
C ASP A 133 -0.11 0.70 22.10
N MET A 134 1.01 0.44 21.44
CA MET A 134 1.11 0.43 19.97
C MET A 134 0.03 -0.49 19.37
N PRO A 135 -0.94 0.03 18.62
CA PRO A 135 -1.97 -0.79 18.00
C PRO A 135 -1.33 -1.75 17.00
N ARG A 136 -1.82 -2.98 16.97
CA ARG A 136 -1.33 -4.03 16.06
C ARG A 136 -2.48 -4.69 15.34
N ILE A 137 -2.27 -4.99 14.07
CA ILE A 137 -3.16 -5.79 13.24
C ILE A 137 -2.31 -6.75 12.43
N SER A 138 -2.74 -8.01 12.32
CA SER A 138 -2.00 -9.04 11.61
C SER A 138 -2.95 -9.99 10.90
N LEU A 139 -2.63 -10.36 9.67
CA LEU A 139 -3.31 -11.40 8.92
C LEU A 139 -3.00 -12.76 9.55
N THR A 140 -4.02 -13.50 9.96
CA THR A 140 -3.91 -14.82 10.60
C THR A 140 -4.35 -15.96 9.68
N HIS A 141 -5.19 -15.66 8.70
CA HIS A 141 -5.64 -16.64 7.71
C HIS A 141 -5.85 -15.97 6.36
N TYR A 142 -5.42 -16.63 5.30
CA TYR A 142 -5.63 -16.20 3.92
C TYR A 142 -6.25 -17.33 3.10
N ALA A 143 -7.42 -17.06 2.54
CA ALA A 143 -8.04 -17.89 1.51
C ALA A 143 -8.67 -16.98 0.42
N PRO A 144 -8.93 -17.48 -0.79
CA PRO A 144 -9.40 -16.64 -1.91
C PRO A 144 -10.64 -15.78 -1.61
N ASN A 145 -11.52 -16.26 -0.72
CA ASN A 145 -12.76 -15.57 -0.36
C ASN A 145 -12.86 -15.23 1.13
N GLU A 146 -11.78 -15.42 1.88
CA GLU A 146 -11.78 -15.20 3.32
C GLU A 146 -10.41 -14.73 3.80
N LEU A 147 -10.40 -13.57 4.45
CA LEU A 147 -9.24 -13.03 5.15
C LEU A 147 -9.61 -12.88 6.62
N ARG A 148 -8.78 -13.43 7.52
CA ARG A 148 -8.96 -13.26 8.96
C ARG A 148 -7.80 -12.48 9.53
N TYR A 149 -8.14 -11.52 10.36
CA TYR A 149 -7.17 -10.68 11.04
C TYR A 149 -7.33 -10.79 12.54
N SER A 150 -6.21 -10.72 13.25
CA SER A 150 -6.16 -10.50 14.69
C SER A 150 -5.67 -9.09 14.93
N PHE A 151 -6.30 -8.36 15.84
CA PHE A 151 -5.88 -7.01 16.16
C PHE A 151 -5.94 -6.74 17.68
N ARG A 152 -5.16 -5.76 18.10
CA ARG A 152 -5.16 -5.20 19.45
C ARG A 152 -5.10 -3.69 19.36
N THR A 153 -6.01 -3.01 20.01
CA THR A 153 -6.07 -1.55 20.10
C THR A 153 -6.69 -1.15 21.42
N GLY A 154 -6.29 -0.01 21.96
CA GLY A 154 -6.84 0.56 23.22
C GLY A 154 -8.05 1.46 22.99
N SER A 155 -8.33 1.86 21.75
CA SER A 155 -9.44 2.74 21.36
C SER A 155 -9.97 2.36 19.98
N ASP A 156 -11.10 2.94 19.57
CA ASP A 156 -11.63 2.82 18.22
C ASP A 156 -10.67 3.44 17.22
N ARG A 157 -10.31 2.68 16.19
CA ARG A 157 -9.37 3.09 15.14
C ARG A 157 -9.82 2.63 13.76
N ALA A 158 -9.42 3.37 12.75
CA ALA A 158 -9.56 2.91 11.37
C ALA A 158 -8.36 2.06 10.96
N ALA A 159 -8.63 0.98 10.27
CA ALA A 159 -7.63 0.12 9.65
C ALA A 159 -7.74 0.16 8.13
N ILE A 160 -6.60 0.25 7.46
CA ILE A 160 -6.47 0.13 6.02
C ILE A 160 -5.97 -1.29 5.71
N PHE A 161 -6.47 -1.85 4.62
CA PHE A 161 -6.10 -3.18 4.13
C PHE A 161 -5.45 -3.06 2.75
N SER A 162 -4.32 -3.73 2.54
CA SER A 162 -3.63 -3.80 1.23
C SER A 162 -4.37 -4.71 0.26
N GLU A 163 -5.69 -4.62 0.23
CA GLU A 163 -6.56 -5.42 -0.63
C GLU A 163 -7.40 -4.48 -1.49
N ILE A 164 -7.60 -4.87 -2.76
CA ILE A 164 -8.44 -4.08 -3.66
C ILE A 164 -9.89 -4.30 -3.29
N TYR A 165 -10.59 -3.23 -2.93
CA TYR A 165 -12.03 -3.28 -2.71
C TYR A 165 -12.75 -3.52 -4.03
N TYR A 166 -13.53 -4.60 -4.07
CA TYR A 166 -14.37 -4.95 -5.21
C TYR A 166 -15.85 -4.86 -4.78
N PRO A 167 -16.59 -3.83 -5.21
CA PRO A 167 -18.00 -3.73 -4.90
C PRO A 167 -18.77 -4.88 -5.58
N LYS A 168 -19.66 -5.54 -4.84
CA LYS A 168 -20.53 -6.59 -5.36
C LYS A 168 -21.68 -6.00 -6.15
#